data_dfc9a9c6f83171c4b7b6e5eaad39dbc5
#
_entry.id   dfc9a9c6f83171c4b7b6e5eaad39dbc5
#
_cell.length_a   1.000
_cell.length_b   1.000
_cell.length_c   1.000
_cell.angle_alpha   90.00
_cell.angle_beta   90.00
_cell.angle_gamma   90.00
#
_symmetry.space_group_name_H-M   'P 1'
#
loop_
_entity.id
_entity.type
_entity.pdbx_description
1 polymer ?
#
loop_
_entity_poly.entity_id
_entity_poly.type
_entity_poly.pdbx_seq_one_letter_code
_entity_poly.pdbx_strand_id
1 'polypeptide(L)'
;EQTMVNNVYDLVTRTMEQEFPGRVAFRWVEDATGTVKEKTYAEYVQDIRRAAAWFARNIPEVEGKRVVLLSRNCYEYGVNTFGAVLAGAVLVTMNQKKAWDELSWELELAEPALILNDGVDYGCRDQLKAAYGERLRPMDVWKDTAPGGLEKKIDPNALMVMLFTSGTTGRSKAVMLAERNFFTVMQMHVAMGDHLLDFKHRQLPEDKNDVLSNFAILPLFHLGTFICLFSWPFKGWALNLCSDLRNFYRDLGLMHSDSIAVAPVLMESIYKDVKRGRADKLNGLWNPCGSSAMFDSEMLLGLVENGMYITQCYGMTETCGDGLVNYAQAEPHIRALGKPDGHCEYKLDETGEICIRGGCVMLGYYKDPEATAEIIDKDGWLHTGDLARADEEGYY
;
A
#
# COMPACT_ATOMS: atom_id res chain seq x y z
N GLU A 1 -21.27 -10.59 13.43
CA GLU A 1 -20.01 -10.99 12.77
C GLU A 1 -20.09 -10.49 11.34
N GLN A 2 -19.25 -9.53 11.00
CA GLN A 2 -19.12 -9.04 9.63
C GLN A 2 -18.51 -10.15 8.78
N THR A 3 -19.22 -10.60 7.74
CA THR A 3 -18.66 -11.62 6.84
C THR A 3 -17.49 -11.00 6.09
N MET A 4 -16.28 -11.45 6.39
CA MET A 4 -15.05 -10.93 5.79
C MET A 4 -15.11 -11.12 4.26
N VAL A 5 -15.07 -10.02 3.50
CA VAL A 5 -14.96 -10.09 2.05
C VAL A 5 -13.58 -10.64 1.67
N ASN A 6 -13.51 -11.39 0.59
CA ASN A 6 -12.29 -12.08 0.15
C ASN A 6 -11.94 -11.81 -1.33
N ASN A 7 -12.54 -10.78 -1.91
CA ASN A 7 -12.30 -10.38 -3.29
C ASN A 7 -12.59 -8.90 -3.51
N VAL A 8 -12.00 -8.34 -4.57
CA VAL A 8 -12.10 -6.91 -4.92
C VAL A 8 -13.53 -6.50 -5.23
N TYR A 9 -14.27 -7.32 -5.95
CA TYR A 9 -15.66 -7.02 -6.31
C TYR A 9 -16.52 -6.81 -5.08
N ASP A 10 -16.46 -7.71 -4.09
CA ASP A 10 -17.22 -7.58 -2.84
C ASP A 10 -16.69 -6.44 -1.96
N LEU A 11 -15.37 -6.17 -1.96
CA LEU A 11 -14.81 -5.01 -1.25
C LEU A 11 -15.43 -3.71 -1.76
N VAL A 12 -15.55 -3.55 -3.08
CA VAL A 12 -16.11 -2.34 -3.68
C VAL A 12 -17.63 -2.29 -3.53
N THR A 13 -18.36 -3.36 -3.89
CA THR A 13 -19.82 -3.34 -4.00
C THR A 13 -20.55 -3.55 -2.67
N ARG A 14 -19.96 -4.29 -1.73
CA ARG A 14 -20.57 -4.56 -0.41
C ARG A 14 -20.00 -3.64 0.65
N THR A 15 -18.68 -3.62 0.82
CA THR A 15 -18.07 -2.85 1.91
C THR A 15 -18.10 -1.36 1.63
N MET A 16 -17.55 -0.91 0.50
CA MET A 16 -17.49 0.52 0.21
C MET A 16 -18.87 1.11 -0.13
N GLU A 17 -19.64 0.44 -1.03
CA GLU A 17 -20.88 0.99 -1.57
C GLU A 17 -22.09 0.82 -0.63
N GLN A 18 -22.18 -0.32 0.07
CA GLN A 18 -23.38 -0.62 0.88
C GLN A 18 -23.15 -0.41 2.37
N GLU A 19 -21.97 -0.77 2.91
CA GLU A 19 -21.72 -0.71 4.35
C GLU A 19 -21.25 0.68 4.79
N PHE A 20 -20.33 1.31 4.05
CA PHE A 20 -19.72 2.59 4.45
C PHE A 20 -19.89 3.75 3.45
N PRO A 21 -21.01 3.87 2.69
CA PRO A 21 -21.11 4.83 1.59
C PRO A 21 -20.87 6.28 2.00
N GLY A 22 -21.29 6.66 3.19
CA GLY A 22 -21.19 8.03 3.69
C GLY A 22 -19.89 8.37 4.40
N ARG A 23 -19.01 7.39 4.65
CA ARG A 23 -17.71 7.66 5.28
C ARG A 23 -16.73 8.24 4.27
N VAL A 24 -15.83 9.07 4.75
CA VAL A 24 -14.74 9.63 3.92
C VAL A 24 -13.75 8.52 3.57
N ALA A 25 -13.50 8.33 2.29
CA ALA A 25 -12.51 7.40 1.77
C ALA A 25 -11.13 8.05 1.61
N PHE A 26 -11.10 9.27 1.06
CA PHE A 26 -9.87 10.01 0.81
C PHE A 26 -9.98 11.47 1.22
N ARG A 27 -8.84 12.04 1.67
CA ARG A 27 -8.59 13.47 1.76
C ARG A 27 -7.26 13.82 1.14
N TRP A 28 -7.16 15.01 0.61
CA TRP A 28 -5.89 15.59 0.12
C TRP A 28 -5.97 17.12 0.15
N VAL A 29 -4.82 17.76 0.14
CA VAL A 29 -4.74 19.22 -0.01
C VAL A 29 -4.55 19.56 -1.48
N GLU A 30 -5.46 20.35 -2.02
CA GLU A 30 -5.34 20.87 -3.38
C GLU A 30 -4.26 21.96 -3.42
N ASP A 31 -3.19 21.72 -4.15
CA ASP A 31 -2.01 22.60 -4.16
C ASP A 31 -2.33 24.03 -4.64
N ALA A 32 -3.26 24.17 -5.59
CA ALA A 32 -3.63 25.47 -6.15
C ALA A 32 -4.35 26.39 -5.16
N THR A 33 -5.12 25.84 -4.24
CA THR A 33 -5.96 26.59 -3.29
C THR A 33 -5.53 26.45 -1.83
N GLY A 34 -4.71 25.44 -1.51
CA GLY A 34 -4.37 25.06 -0.14
C GLY A 34 -5.55 24.52 0.68
N THR A 35 -6.65 24.14 0.02
CA THR A 35 -7.86 23.63 0.68
C THR A 35 -7.89 22.11 0.72
N VAL A 36 -8.45 21.55 1.79
CA VAL A 36 -8.69 20.11 1.90
C VAL A 36 -9.85 19.75 0.99
N LYS A 37 -9.62 18.76 0.14
CA LYS A 37 -10.64 18.07 -0.64
C LYS A 37 -10.89 16.70 -0.04
N GLU A 38 -12.10 16.20 -0.20
CA GLU A 38 -12.44 14.85 0.24
C GLU A 38 -13.40 14.15 -0.71
N LYS A 39 -13.39 12.83 -0.64
CA LYS A 39 -14.31 11.94 -1.33
C LYS A 39 -14.87 10.91 -0.35
N THR A 40 -16.18 10.74 -0.38
CA THR A 40 -16.85 9.64 0.33
C THR A 40 -16.67 8.32 -0.41
N TYR A 41 -16.92 7.19 0.27
CA TYR A 41 -16.90 5.88 -0.39
C TYR A 41 -17.96 5.78 -1.50
N ALA A 42 -19.12 6.39 -1.34
CA ALA A 42 -20.15 6.45 -2.40
C ALA A 42 -19.62 7.13 -3.67
N GLU A 43 -18.98 8.29 -3.52
CA GLU A 43 -18.37 9.01 -4.64
C GLU A 43 -17.21 8.22 -5.25
N TYR A 44 -16.36 7.61 -4.40
CA TYR A 44 -15.24 6.79 -4.83
C TYR A 44 -15.70 5.60 -5.68
N VAL A 45 -16.74 4.88 -5.25
CA VAL A 45 -17.29 3.75 -6.02
C VAL A 45 -17.86 4.21 -7.35
N GLN A 46 -18.53 5.37 -7.41
CA GLN A 46 -19.00 5.91 -8.69
C GLN A 46 -17.83 6.22 -9.64
N ASP A 47 -16.74 6.78 -9.12
CA ASP A 47 -15.55 7.04 -9.94
C ASP A 47 -14.84 5.74 -10.36
N ILE A 48 -14.80 4.70 -9.51
CA ILE A 48 -14.33 3.36 -9.88
C ILE A 48 -15.18 2.78 -11.03
N ARG A 49 -16.50 2.92 -10.97
CA ARG A 49 -17.42 2.47 -12.04
C ARG A 49 -17.19 3.21 -13.35
N ARG A 50 -16.89 4.52 -13.30
CA ARG A 50 -16.50 5.31 -14.48
C ARG A 50 -15.20 4.80 -15.10
N ALA A 51 -14.18 4.59 -14.24
CA ALA A 51 -12.89 4.11 -14.68
C ALA A 51 -12.97 2.70 -15.29
N ALA A 52 -13.66 1.77 -14.65
CA ALA A 52 -13.87 0.42 -15.17
C ALA A 52 -14.57 0.43 -16.53
N ALA A 53 -15.63 1.24 -16.68
CA ALA A 53 -16.33 1.41 -17.94
C ALA A 53 -15.45 2.03 -19.02
N TRP A 54 -14.60 3.00 -18.66
CA TRP A 54 -13.66 3.62 -19.60
C TRP A 54 -12.62 2.61 -20.07
N PHE A 55 -11.98 1.86 -19.16
CA PHE A 55 -10.98 0.85 -19.52
C PHE A 55 -11.55 -0.23 -20.43
N ALA A 56 -12.73 -0.76 -20.09
CA ALA A 56 -13.39 -1.78 -20.89
C ALA A 56 -13.72 -1.33 -22.33
N ARG A 57 -14.01 -0.03 -22.53
CA ARG A 57 -14.33 0.53 -23.86
C ARG A 57 -13.10 0.92 -24.68
N ASN A 58 -12.03 1.36 -24.00
CA ASN A 58 -10.89 2.00 -24.68
C ASN A 58 -9.65 1.10 -24.76
N ILE A 59 -9.62 -0.04 -24.07
CA ILE A 59 -8.56 -1.02 -24.18
C ILE A 59 -9.13 -2.26 -24.88
N PRO A 60 -8.77 -2.51 -26.16
CA PRO A 60 -9.23 -3.71 -26.85
C PRO A 60 -8.78 -4.97 -26.10
N GLU A 61 -9.72 -5.92 -25.93
CA GLU A 61 -9.45 -7.17 -25.22
C GLU A 61 -8.75 -6.90 -23.88
N VAL A 62 -9.36 -6.07 -23.03
CA VAL A 62 -8.78 -5.50 -21.81
C VAL A 62 -8.26 -6.55 -20.85
N GLU A 63 -8.82 -7.76 -20.86
CA GLU A 63 -8.42 -8.83 -19.96
C GLU A 63 -6.93 -9.17 -20.10
N GLY A 64 -6.21 -9.11 -18.97
CA GLY A 64 -4.76 -9.35 -18.91
C GLY A 64 -3.88 -8.24 -19.52
N LYS A 65 -4.45 -7.18 -20.12
CA LYS A 65 -3.67 -6.04 -20.61
C LYS A 65 -3.12 -5.22 -19.44
N ARG A 66 -1.88 -4.73 -19.56
CA ARG A 66 -1.22 -3.96 -18.51
C ARG A 66 -1.56 -2.49 -18.60
N VAL A 67 -2.06 -1.97 -17.48
CA VAL A 67 -2.28 -0.53 -17.25
C VAL A 67 -1.23 -0.07 -16.25
N VAL A 68 -0.32 0.80 -16.70
CA VAL A 68 0.79 1.32 -15.89
C VAL A 68 0.39 2.63 -15.25
N LEU A 69 0.66 2.79 -13.94
CA LEU A 69 0.55 4.05 -13.22
C LEU A 69 1.92 4.67 -13.01
N LEU A 70 2.11 5.88 -13.53
CA LEU A 70 3.27 6.75 -13.32
C LEU A 70 2.80 8.05 -12.67
N SER A 71 2.61 8.04 -11.35
CA SER A 71 1.98 9.16 -10.64
C SER A 71 2.48 9.27 -9.20
N ARG A 72 2.43 10.49 -8.68
CA ARG A 72 2.48 10.76 -7.23
C ARG A 72 1.22 10.21 -6.56
N ASN A 73 1.22 10.24 -5.22
CA ASN A 73 0.01 9.94 -4.46
C ASN A 73 -1.09 10.92 -4.83
N CYS A 74 -2.21 10.41 -5.33
CA CYS A 74 -3.39 11.18 -5.69
C CYS A 74 -4.64 10.30 -5.57
N TYR A 75 -5.80 10.91 -5.53
CA TYR A 75 -7.09 10.22 -5.46
C TYR A 75 -7.31 9.26 -6.63
N GLU A 76 -6.96 9.71 -7.83
CA GLU A 76 -7.11 8.95 -9.08
C GLU A 76 -6.28 7.67 -9.08
N TYR A 77 -5.22 7.59 -8.25
CA TYR A 77 -4.42 6.37 -8.12
C TYR A 77 -5.27 5.20 -7.60
N GLY A 78 -6.08 5.44 -6.57
CA GLY A 78 -7.02 4.45 -6.05
C GLY A 78 -8.12 4.11 -7.05
N VAL A 79 -8.72 5.12 -7.69
CA VAL A 79 -9.78 4.93 -8.70
C VAL A 79 -9.27 4.05 -9.85
N ASN A 80 -8.08 4.36 -10.38
CA ASN A 80 -7.49 3.61 -11.49
C ASN A 80 -7.10 2.18 -11.08
N THR A 81 -6.66 1.97 -9.83
CA THR A 81 -6.35 0.64 -9.31
C THR A 81 -7.57 -0.28 -9.40
N PHE A 82 -8.66 0.11 -8.76
CA PHE A 82 -9.86 -0.74 -8.75
C PHE A 82 -10.58 -0.76 -10.09
N GLY A 83 -10.61 0.38 -10.79
CA GLY A 83 -11.22 0.46 -12.12
C GLY A 83 -10.56 -0.46 -13.14
N ALA A 84 -9.23 -0.47 -13.20
CA ALA A 84 -8.48 -1.34 -14.11
C ALA A 84 -8.65 -2.82 -13.77
N VAL A 85 -8.51 -3.18 -12.50
CA VAL A 85 -8.66 -4.56 -12.02
C VAL A 85 -10.07 -5.09 -12.26
N LEU A 86 -11.10 -4.31 -11.97
CA LEU A 86 -12.50 -4.69 -12.20
C LEU A 86 -12.90 -4.72 -13.68
N ALA A 87 -12.16 -4.04 -14.56
CA ALA A 87 -12.28 -4.17 -15.99
C ALA A 87 -11.58 -5.43 -16.54
N GLY A 88 -10.77 -6.12 -15.73
CA GLY A 88 -10.00 -7.30 -16.13
C GLY A 88 -8.55 -7.02 -16.53
N ALA A 89 -8.08 -5.77 -16.43
CA ALA A 89 -6.70 -5.42 -16.70
C ALA A 89 -5.77 -5.83 -15.55
N VAL A 90 -4.48 -5.94 -15.85
CA VAL A 90 -3.40 -6.06 -14.86
C VAL A 90 -2.87 -4.67 -14.55
N LEU A 91 -2.95 -4.27 -13.29
CA LEU A 91 -2.39 -3.01 -12.85
C LEU A 91 -0.87 -3.13 -12.64
N VAL A 92 -0.11 -2.14 -13.09
CA VAL A 92 1.34 -2.09 -12.90
C VAL A 92 1.72 -0.76 -12.28
N THR A 93 2.44 -0.81 -11.16
CA THR A 93 2.91 0.40 -10.48
C THR A 93 4.39 0.60 -10.73
N MET A 94 4.80 1.82 -11.05
CA MET A 94 6.20 2.17 -11.33
C MET A 94 6.57 3.50 -10.68
N ASN A 95 7.87 3.63 -10.36
CA ASN A 95 8.43 4.88 -9.86
C ASN A 95 8.78 5.81 -11.01
N GLN A 96 7.99 6.87 -11.20
CA GLN A 96 8.22 7.87 -12.27
C GLN A 96 9.48 8.73 -12.08
N LYS A 97 10.14 8.66 -10.90
CA LYS A 97 11.37 9.41 -10.61
C LYS A 97 12.65 8.69 -11.04
N LYS A 98 12.53 7.48 -11.58
CA LYS A 98 13.66 6.72 -12.10
C LYS A 98 14.26 7.38 -13.34
N ALA A 99 15.57 7.18 -13.55
CA ALA A 99 16.22 7.56 -14.80
C ALA A 99 15.63 6.77 -15.99
N TRP A 100 15.71 7.34 -17.18
CA TRP A 100 15.05 6.78 -18.37
C TRP A 100 15.50 5.34 -18.70
N ASP A 101 16.78 5.03 -18.57
CA ASP A 101 17.32 3.68 -18.83
C ASP A 101 16.68 2.61 -17.93
N GLU A 102 16.39 2.94 -16.68
CA GLU A 102 15.73 2.05 -15.74
C GLU A 102 14.22 2.01 -15.98
N LEU A 103 13.59 3.18 -16.15
CA LEU A 103 12.16 3.28 -16.42
C LEU A 103 11.77 2.64 -17.75
N SER A 104 12.55 2.83 -18.81
CA SER A 104 12.31 2.21 -20.12
C SER A 104 12.42 0.69 -20.06
N TRP A 105 13.38 0.17 -19.30
CA TRP A 105 13.47 -1.27 -19.05
C TRP A 105 12.20 -1.85 -18.41
N GLU A 106 11.68 -1.19 -17.38
CA GLU A 106 10.45 -1.62 -16.70
C GLU A 106 9.24 -1.54 -17.65
N LEU A 107 9.14 -0.47 -18.43
CA LEU A 107 8.06 -0.29 -19.42
C LEU A 107 8.13 -1.34 -20.54
N GLU A 108 9.31 -1.62 -21.07
CA GLU A 108 9.52 -2.67 -22.09
C GLU A 108 9.13 -4.04 -21.56
N LEU A 109 9.52 -4.36 -20.29
CA LEU A 109 9.14 -5.63 -19.64
C LEU A 109 7.63 -5.72 -19.45
N ALA A 110 6.98 -4.66 -19.00
CA ALA A 110 5.55 -4.63 -18.72
C ALA A 110 4.68 -4.65 -19.97
N GLU A 111 5.19 -4.19 -21.13
CA GLU A 111 4.43 -4.08 -22.40
C GLU A 111 3.06 -3.40 -22.19
N PRO A 112 3.02 -2.12 -21.75
CA PRO A 112 1.78 -1.47 -21.37
C PRO A 112 0.82 -1.29 -22.55
N ALA A 113 -0.45 -1.61 -22.36
CA ALA A 113 -1.52 -1.20 -23.28
C ALA A 113 -1.90 0.26 -23.03
N LEU A 114 -1.72 0.75 -21.80
CA LEU A 114 -2.01 2.11 -21.38
C LEU A 114 -1.04 2.54 -20.28
N ILE A 115 -0.65 3.81 -20.30
CA ILE A 115 0.12 4.45 -19.25
C ILE A 115 -0.65 5.67 -18.75
N LEU A 116 -1.00 5.68 -17.48
CA LEU A 116 -1.63 6.83 -16.82
C LEU A 116 -0.56 7.64 -16.07
N ASN A 117 -0.51 8.95 -16.33
CA ASN A 117 0.52 9.83 -15.79
C ASN A 117 -0.08 11.13 -15.26
N ASP A 118 0.48 11.62 -14.15
CA ASP A 118 0.03 12.87 -13.50
C ASP A 118 0.58 14.15 -14.18
N GLY A 119 1.34 14.01 -15.25
CA GLY A 119 1.90 15.13 -15.99
C GLY A 119 3.12 15.81 -15.36
N VAL A 120 3.57 15.35 -14.20
CA VAL A 120 4.79 15.88 -13.55
C VAL A 120 6.03 15.35 -14.26
N ASP A 121 6.96 16.26 -14.58
CA ASP A 121 8.21 15.92 -15.23
C ASP A 121 9.33 15.68 -14.23
N TYR A 122 9.88 14.48 -14.26
CA TYR A 122 11.06 14.08 -13.50
C TYR A 122 12.28 13.84 -14.40
N GLY A 123 12.29 14.45 -15.58
CA GLY A 123 13.40 14.41 -16.53
C GLY A 123 13.28 13.35 -17.62
N CYS A 124 12.15 12.63 -17.71
CA CYS A 124 11.93 11.57 -18.72
C CYS A 124 10.73 11.86 -19.64
N ARG A 125 10.11 13.05 -19.56
CA ARG A 125 8.87 13.37 -20.27
C ARG A 125 8.98 13.20 -21.78
N ASP A 126 10.06 13.72 -22.40
CA ASP A 126 10.21 13.71 -23.85
C ASP A 126 10.45 12.28 -24.36
N GLN A 127 11.27 11.50 -23.66
CA GLN A 127 11.51 10.10 -23.98
C GLN A 127 10.22 9.27 -23.83
N LEU A 128 9.47 9.49 -22.74
CA LEU A 128 8.20 8.82 -22.50
C LEU A 128 7.17 9.13 -23.60
N LYS A 129 7.06 10.40 -24.00
CA LYS A 129 6.19 10.82 -25.10
C LYS A 129 6.62 10.23 -26.45
N ALA A 130 7.91 10.22 -26.72
CA ALA A 130 8.43 9.66 -27.97
C ALA A 130 8.17 8.16 -28.09
N ALA A 131 8.36 7.41 -26.99
CA ALA A 131 8.20 5.96 -26.99
C ALA A 131 6.74 5.49 -26.86
N TYR A 132 5.92 6.21 -26.07
CA TYR A 132 4.58 5.74 -25.66
C TYR A 132 3.47 6.78 -25.82
N GLY A 133 3.67 7.86 -26.59
CA GLY A 133 2.74 8.99 -26.66
C GLY A 133 1.30 8.62 -26.97
N GLU A 134 1.07 7.63 -27.84
CA GLU A 134 -0.28 7.14 -28.16
C GLU A 134 -0.96 6.38 -27.02
N ARG A 135 -0.18 5.84 -26.08
CA ARG A 135 -0.66 5.08 -24.91
C ARG A 135 -0.69 5.91 -23.64
N LEU A 136 -0.18 7.14 -23.68
CA LEU A 136 -0.09 8.02 -22.53
C LEU A 136 -1.39 8.81 -22.37
N ARG A 137 -1.97 8.74 -21.17
CA ARG A 137 -3.22 9.45 -20.81
C ARG A 137 -3.10 10.07 -19.41
N PRO A 138 -3.90 11.12 -19.11
CA PRO A 138 -3.97 11.68 -17.77
C PRO A 138 -4.62 10.70 -16.79
N MET A 139 -4.32 10.86 -15.49
CA MET A 139 -4.84 10.01 -14.42
C MET A 139 -6.37 10.04 -14.32
N ASP A 140 -7.01 11.14 -14.70
CA ASP A 140 -8.46 11.37 -14.63
C ASP A 140 -9.20 11.15 -15.96
N VAL A 141 -8.61 10.38 -16.87
CA VAL A 141 -9.13 10.14 -18.23
C VAL A 141 -10.58 9.68 -18.28
N TRP A 142 -11.05 9.05 -17.23
CA TRP A 142 -12.39 8.47 -17.08
C TRP A 142 -13.47 9.46 -16.58
N LYS A 143 -13.09 10.67 -16.15
CA LYS A 143 -13.96 11.59 -15.40
C LYS A 143 -15.30 11.93 -16.08
N ASP A 144 -15.30 12.01 -17.42
CA ASP A 144 -16.48 12.33 -18.22
C ASP A 144 -17.24 11.07 -18.71
N THR A 145 -16.84 9.89 -18.23
CA THR A 145 -17.48 8.61 -18.57
C THR A 145 -18.67 8.35 -17.63
N ALA A 146 -19.79 7.90 -18.18
CA ALA A 146 -20.89 7.45 -17.35
C ALA A 146 -20.50 6.21 -16.53
N PRO A 147 -20.87 6.12 -15.22
CA PRO A 147 -20.58 4.94 -14.41
C PRO A 147 -21.30 3.71 -15.00
N GLY A 148 -20.56 2.61 -15.09
CA GLY A 148 -21.05 1.32 -15.59
C GLY A 148 -21.34 0.31 -14.47
N GLY A 149 -21.90 -0.84 -14.85
CA GLY A 149 -21.98 -2.00 -13.98
C GLY A 149 -20.60 -2.59 -13.72
N LEU A 150 -20.43 -3.25 -12.59
CA LEU A 150 -19.25 -4.05 -12.27
C LEU A 150 -19.61 -5.53 -12.35
N GLU A 151 -18.66 -6.34 -12.79
CA GLU A 151 -18.84 -7.78 -12.85
C GLU A 151 -17.75 -8.50 -12.04
N LYS A 152 -18.13 -9.61 -11.38
CA LYS A 152 -17.19 -10.46 -10.67
C LYS A 152 -16.50 -11.41 -11.66
N LYS A 153 -15.40 -10.95 -12.26
CA LYS A 153 -14.66 -11.71 -13.28
C LYS A 153 -13.27 -12.15 -12.86
N ILE A 154 -12.80 -11.74 -11.67
CA ILE A 154 -11.42 -11.97 -11.25
C ILE A 154 -11.24 -13.41 -10.81
N ASP A 155 -10.32 -14.12 -11.47
CA ASP A 155 -9.78 -15.38 -10.95
C ASP A 155 -8.84 -15.04 -9.78
N PRO A 156 -9.08 -15.53 -8.55
CA PRO A 156 -8.27 -15.19 -7.37
C PRO A 156 -6.80 -15.62 -7.50
N ASN A 157 -6.47 -16.50 -8.44
CA ASN A 157 -5.11 -16.97 -8.70
C ASN A 157 -4.46 -16.36 -9.95
N ALA A 158 -5.21 -15.57 -10.73
CA ALA A 158 -4.65 -14.90 -11.90
C ALA A 158 -3.83 -13.66 -11.50
N LEU A 159 -2.90 -13.28 -12.37
CA LEU A 159 -2.14 -12.04 -12.21
C LEU A 159 -3.09 -10.84 -12.19
N MET A 160 -3.05 -10.07 -11.11
CA MET A 160 -3.87 -8.88 -10.89
C MET A 160 -3.04 -7.60 -10.84
N VAL A 161 -1.93 -7.62 -10.13
CA VAL A 161 -1.07 -6.45 -9.92
C VAL A 161 0.39 -6.84 -10.08
N MET A 162 1.20 -5.97 -10.70
CA MET A 162 2.65 -6.06 -10.71
C MET A 162 3.26 -4.84 -10.02
N LEU A 163 4.23 -5.09 -9.14
CA LEU A 163 5.05 -4.06 -8.52
C LEU A 163 6.52 -4.33 -8.80
N PHE A 164 7.26 -3.29 -9.15
CA PHE A 164 8.70 -3.41 -9.38
C PHE A 164 9.47 -3.24 -8.09
N THR A 165 10.42 -4.14 -7.84
CA THR A 165 11.36 -4.06 -6.72
C THR A 165 12.73 -3.65 -7.22
N SER A 166 13.48 -2.90 -6.40
CA SER A 166 14.89 -2.66 -6.63
C SER A 166 15.65 -3.96 -6.34
N GLY A 167 16.08 -4.65 -7.39
CA GLY A 167 16.93 -5.83 -7.23
C GLY A 167 18.25 -5.46 -6.56
N THR A 168 18.68 -6.24 -5.57
CA THR A 168 19.98 -6.04 -4.87
C THR A 168 21.20 -6.29 -5.75
N THR A 169 21.03 -6.97 -6.88
CA THR A 169 22.12 -7.47 -7.75
C THR A 169 21.99 -7.13 -9.22
N GLY A 170 21.07 -6.22 -9.62
CA GLY A 170 20.83 -5.93 -11.03
C GLY A 170 19.62 -5.04 -11.29
N ARG A 171 19.00 -5.24 -12.45
CA ARG A 171 17.77 -4.52 -12.84
C ARG A 171 16.59 -4.91 -11.96
N SER A 172 15.63 -4.00 -11.80
CA SER A 172 14.40 -4.25 -11.06
C SER A 172 13.63 -5.45 -11.63
N LYS A 173 12.95 -6.17 -10.74
CA LYS A 173 12.11 -7.32 -11.08
C LYS A 173 10.65 -6.98 -10.83
N ALA A 174 9.76 -7.47 -11.70
CA ALA A 174 8.32 -7.29 -11.55
C ALA A 174 7.72 -8.44 -10.72
N VAL A 175 7.33 -8.16 -9.50
CA VAL A 175 6.63 -9.09 -8.61
C VAL A 175 5.18 -9.24 -9.06
N MET A 176 4.75 -10.46 -9.34
CA MET A 176 3.39 -10.78 -9.76
C MET A 176 2.52 -11.14 -8.56
N LEU A 177 1.45 -10.39 -8.34
CA LEU A 177 0.50 -10.62 -7.27
C LEU A 177 -0.90 -10.90 -7.81
N ALA A 178 -1.56 -11.91 -7.22
CA ALA A 178 -2.95 -12.27 -7.49
C ALA A 178 -3.87 -11.68 -6.41
N GLU A 179 -5.18 -11.67 -6.68
CA GLU A 179 -6.20 -11.24 -5.71
C GLU A 179 -6.06 -11.98 -4.37
N ARG A 180 -5.82 -13.29 -4.39
CA ARG A 180 -5.65 -14.09 -3.16
C ARG A 180 -4.53 -13.58 -2.26
N ASN A 181 -3.45 -13.03 -2.84
CA ASN A 181 -2.35 -12.49 -2.03
C ASN A 181 -2.82 -11.32 -1.16
N PHE A 182 -3.53 -10.35 -1.77
CA PHE A 182 -4.05 -9.19 -1.06
C PHE A 182 -5.04 -9.57 0.05
N PHE A 183 -5.97 -10.49 -0.23
CA PHE A 183 -6.99 -10.87 0.75
C PHE A 183 -6.48 -11.83 1.83
N THR A 184 -5.39 -12.55 1.61
CA THR A 184 -4.66 -13.26 2.68
C THR A 184 -4.04 -12.26 3.66
N VAL A 185 -3.32 -11.27 3.13
CA VAL A 185 -2.63 -10.24 3.95
C VAL A 185 -3.62 -9.29 4.63
N MET A 186 -4.80 -9.10 4.05
CA MET A 186 -5.85 -8.27 4.64
C MET A 186 -6.19 -8.68 6.07
N GLN A 187 -6.09 -9.95 6.42
CA GLN A 187 -6.37 -10.46 7.76
C GLN A 187 -5.40 -9.88 8.79
N MET A 188 -4.11 -9.79 8.46
CA MET A 188 -3.10 -9.14 9.29
C MET A 188 -3.44 -7.65 9.49
N HIS A 189 -3.80 -6.94 8.43
CA HIS A 189 -4.16 -5.52 8.52
C HIS A 189 -5.43 -5.28 9.34
N VAL A 190 -6.41 -6.19 9.30
CA VAL A 190 -7.60 -6.13 10.15
C VAL A 190 -7.21 -6.29 11.61
N ALA A 191 -6.37 -7.26 11.95
CA ALA A 191 -5.86 -7.45 13.31
C ALA A 191 -5.06 -6.23 13.80
N MET A 192 -4.20 -5.65 12.97
CA MET A 192 -3.53 -4.38 13.28
C MET A 192 -4.53 -3.26 13.57
N GLY A 193 -5.57 -3.14 12.74
CA GLY A 193 -6.61 -2.15 12.95
C GLY A 193 -7.34 -2.31 14.27
N ASP A 194 -7.63 -3.54 14.69
CA ASP A 194 -8.25 -3.82 15.98
C ASP A 194 -7.34 -3.42 17.15
N HIS A 195 -6.03 -3.66 17.05
CA HIS A 195 -5.05 -3.16 18.02
C HIS A 195 -5.01 -1.62 18.12
N LEU A 196 -5.09 -0.93 16.98
CA LEU A 196 -5.13 0.53 16.94
C LEU A 196 -6.41 1.09 17.58
N LEU A 197 -7.57 0.51 17.27
CA LEU A 197 -8.84 0.90 17.88
C LEU A 197 -8.85 0.66 19.40
N ASP A 198 -8.33 -0.47 19.84
CA ASP A 198 -8.22 -0.80 21.25
C ASP A 198 -7.33 0.20 22.02
N PHE A 199 -6.21 0.61 21.41
CA PHE A 199 -5.37 1.67 21.97
C PHE A 199 -6.11 3.02 22.01
N LYS A 200 -6.75 3.43 20.88
CA LYS A 200 -7.50 4.68 20.78
C LYS A 200 -8.57 4.77 21.86
N HIS A 201 -9.38 3.73 22.04
CA HIS A 201 -10.45 3.71 23.04
C HIS A 201 -9.96 3.77 24.48
N ARG A 202 -8.76 3.22 24.76
CA ARG A 202 -8.14 3.31 26.09
C ARG A 202 -7.58 4.69 26.39
N GLN A 203 -6.99 5.35 25.40
CA GLN A 203 -6.33 6.66 25.55
C GLN A 203 -7.30 7.84 25.37
N LEU A 204 -8.32 7.67 24.53
CA LEU A 204 -9.31 8.68 24.18
C LEU A 204 -10.74 8.16 24.44
N PRO A 205 -11.10 7.89 25.72
CA PRO A 205 -12.37 7.24 26.06
C PRO A 205 -13.61 8.05 25.68
N GLU A 206 -13.47 9.36 25.44
CA GLU A 206 -14.54 10.23 24.97
C GLU A 206 -14.78 10.08 23.46
N ASP A 207 -13.75 9.67 22.70
CA ASP A 207 -13.86 9.40 21.26
C ASP A 207 -14.14 7.91 21.03
N LYS A 208 -15.43 7.57 21.02
CA LYS A 208 -15.93 6.21 20.72
C LYS A 208 -16.06 5.93 19.23
N ASN A 209 -15.51 6.78 18.39
CA ASN A 209 -15.58 6.61 16.95
C ASN A 209 -14.61 5.52 16.48
N ASP A 210 -15.13 4.49 15.82
CA ASP A 210 -14.36 3.39 15.24
C ASP A 210 -13.74 3.72 13.87
N VAL A 211 -13.64 4.99 13.54
CA VAL A 211 -13.02 5.45 12.28
C VAL A 211 -11.60 5.95 12.56
N LEU A 212 -10.66 5.41 11.82
CA LEU A 212 -9.28 5.88 11.81
C LEU A 212 -8.93 6.52 10.46
N SER A 213 -7.86 7.30 10.45
CA SER A 213 -7.29 7.88 9.24
C SER A 213 -5.78 7.64 9.18
N ASN A 214 -5.28 7.33 7.98
CA ASN A 214 -3.85 7.15 7.73
C ASN A 214 -3.32 8.28 6.85
N PHE A 215 -2.19 8.84 7.24
CA PHE A 215 -1.47 9.81 6.43
C PHE A 215 -0.53 9.10 5.47
N ALA A 216 -0.92 8.99 4.21
CA ALA A 216 -0.18 8.30 3.17
C ALA A 216 0.85 9.23 2.50
N ILE A 217 2.06 9.26 3.06
CA ILE A 217 3.21 10.06 2.55
C ILE A 217 4.17 9.21 1.72
N LEU A 218 4.36 7.94 2.08
CA LEU A 218 5.17 7.04 1.29
C LEU A 218 4.50 6.75 -0.05
N PRO A 219 5.28 6.55 -1.14
CA PRO A 219 4.71 6.42 -2.47
C PRO A 219 3.78 5.21 -2.62
N LEU A 220 2.66 5.40 -3.31
CA LEU A 220 1.70 4.34 -3.63
C LEU A 220 2.25 3.28 -4.61
N PHE A 221 3.36 3.54 -5.31
CA PHE A 221 4.02 2.50 -6.10
C PHE A 221 4.81 1.49 -5.25
N HIS A 222 4.98 1.72 -3.94
CA HIS A 222 5.51 0.74 -2.99
C HIS A 222 4.38 -0.02 -2.31
N LEU A 223 4.56 -1.32 -2.18
CA LEU A 223 3.53 -2.20 -1.64
C LEU A 223 3.05 -1.79 -0.24
N GLY A 224 3.94 -1.38 0.67
CA GLY A 224 3.57 -0.99 2.02
C GLY A 224 2.54 0.14 2.10
N THR A 225 2.50 1.04 1.10
CA THR A 225 1.47 2.08 0.98
C THR A 225 0.34 1.62 0.06
N PHE A 226 0.66 0.89 -1.01
CA PHE A 226 -0.32 0.38 -1.96
C PHE A 226 -1.37 -0.51 -1.30
N ILE A 227 -0.96 -1.38 -0.37
CA ILE A 227 -1.87 -2.29 0.35
C ILE A 227 -2.94 -1.52 1.15
N CYS A 228 -2.66 -0.29 1.56
CA CYS A 228 -3.63 0.56 2.26
C CYS A 228 -4.86 0.88 1.41
N LEU A 229 -4.74 0.87 0.07
CA LEU A 229 -5.89 1.03 -0.82
C LEU A 229 -6.93 -0.10 -0.63
N PHE A 230 -6.51 -1.27 -0.18
CA PHE A 230 -7.35 -2.44 0.10
C PHE A 230 -7.75 -2.51 1.58
N SER A 231 -6.79 -2.35 2.49
CA SER A 231 -7.00 -2.61 3.92
C SER A 231 -7.81 -1.52 4.62
N TRP A 232 -7.61 -0.24 4.29
CA TRP A 232 -8.34 0.86 4.93
C TRP A 232 -9.82 0.89 4.56
N PRO A 233 -10.21 0.69 3.28
CA PRO A 233 -11.62 0.57 2.90
C PRO A 233 -12.34 -0.59 3.58
N PHE A 234 -11.65 -1.66 3.91
CA PHE A 234 -12.23 -2.82 4.59
C PHE A 234 -12.88 -2.43 5.94
N LYS A 235 -12.31 -1.47 6.64
CA LYS A 235 -12.84 -0.90 7.89
C LYS A 235 -13.66 0.39 7.67
N GLY A 236 -13.81 0.85 6.43
CA GLY A 236 -14.43 2.14 6.11
C GLY A 236 -13.65 3.34 6.66
N TRP A 237 -12.32 3.23 6.67
CA TRP A 237 -11.39 4.25 7.17
C TRP A 237 -10.84 5.13 6.04
N ALA A 238 -10.30 6.30 6.39
CA ALA A 238 -9.85 7.28 5.43
C ALA A 238 -8.34 7.21 5.15
N LEU A 239 -7.96 7.45 3.89
CA LEU A 239 -6.58 7.73 3.48
C LEU A 239 -6.42 9.22 3.21
N ASN A 240 -5.53 9.86 3.96
CA ASN A 240 -5.15 11.25 3.79
C ASN A 240 -3.89 11.30 2.93
N LEU A 241 -4.02 11.68 1.66
CA LEU A 241 -2.95 11.60 0.68
C LEU A 241 -2.06 12.84 0.73
N CYS A 242 -0.76 12.63 0.86
CA CYS A 242 0.26 13.65 0.65
C CYS A 242 1.08 13.29 -0.59
N SER A 243 1.09 14.18 -1.57
CA SER A 243 1.74 13.96 -2.86
C SER A 243 3.22 14.34 -2.87
N ASP A 244 3.66 15.15 -1.91
CA ASP A 244 5.02 15.68 -1.85
C ASP A 244 5.51 15.82 -0.41
N LEU A 245 6.68 15.22 -0.12
CA LEU A 245 7.29 15.26 1.21
C LEU A 245 7.55 16.69 1.71
N ARG A 246 7.77 17.65 0.80
CA ARG A 246 7.94 19.09 1.14
C ARG A 246 6.70 19.68 1.80
N ASN A 247 5.53 19.12 1.54
CA ASN A 247 4.25 19.55 2.10
C ASN A 247 3.85 18.81 3.39
N PHE A 248 4.72 17.94 3.91
CA PHE A 248 4.41 17.04 5.03
C PHE A 248 3.72 17.75 6.20
N TYR A 249 4.34 18.79 6.78
CA TYR A 249 3.76 19.48 7.93
C TYR A 249 2.52 20.30 7.59
N ARG A 250 2.47 20.89 6.38
CA ARG A 250 1.28 21.62 5.91
C ARG A 250 0.08 20.67 5.84
N ASP A 251 0.25 19.58 5.13
CA ASP A 251 -0.84 18.65 4.84
C ASP A 251 -1.28 17.89 6.09
N LEU A 252 -0.33 17.48 6.93
CA LEU A 252 -0.63 16.84 8.22
C LEU A 252 -1.35 17.83 9.15
N GLY A 253 -0.96 19.11 9.17
CA GLY A 253 -1.61 20.14 9.95
C GLY A 253 -3.05 20.45 9.51
N LEU A 254 -3.37 20.22 8.24
CA LEU A 254 -4.71 20.43 7.68
C LEU A 254 -5.60 19.19 7.75
N MET A 255 -4.99 17.99 7.70
CA MET A 255 -5.71 16.72 7.70
C MET A 255 -5.35 15.92 8.94
N HIS A 256 -6.20 15.99 9.98
CA HIS A 256 -6.02 15.14 11.16
C HIS A 256 -5.84 13.68 10.73
N SER A 257 -4.81 13.02 11.27
CA SER A 257 -4.50 11.63 10.97
C SER A 257 -4.12 10.89 12.25
N ASP A 258 -4.62 9.67 12.41
CA ASP A 258 -4.33 8.81 13.55
C ASP A 258 -3.00 8.08 13.39
N SER A 259 -2.73 7.60 12.17
CA SER A 259 -1.60 6.74 11.85
C SER A 259 -0.82 7.26 10.64
N ILE A 260 0.46 6.88 10.58
CA ILE A 260 1.35 7.14 9.45
C ILE A 260 2.36 6.00 9.30
N ALA A 261 2.52 5.47 8.09
CA ALA A 261 3.65 4.59 7.80
C ALA A 261 4.89 5.43 7.48
N VAL A 262 6.02 5.13 8.12
CA VAL A 262 7.24 5.93 8.04
C VAL A 262 8.48 5.10 7.78
N ALA A 263 9.38 5.68 6.99
CA ALA A 263 10.79 5.28 6.90
C ALA A 263 11.61 5.93 8.03
N PRO A 264 12.84 5.45 8.33
CA PRO A 264 13.65 5.91 9.45
C PRO A 264 13.82 7.43 9.55
N VAL A 265 14.10 8.10 8.44
CA VAL A 265 14.30 9.56 8.39
C VAL A 265 13.07 10.33 8.88
N LEU A 266 11.88 9.88 8.51
CA LEU A 266 10.64 10.53 8.92
C LEU A 266 10.30 10.21 10.38
N MET A 267 10.54 8.98 10.84
CA MET A 267 10.41 8.60 12.25
C MET A 267 11.32 9.47 13.13
N GLU A 268 12.55 9.69 12.72
CA GLU A 268 13.50 10.57 13.43
C GLU A 268 13.00 12.02 13.49
N SER A 269 12.39 12.52 12.41
CA SER A 269 11.80 13.86 12.38
C SER A 269 10.64 13.99 13.37
N ILE A 270 9.75 13.01 13.40
CA ILE A 270 8.64 12.94 14.36
C ILE A 270 9.19 12.91 15.79
N TYR A 271 10.17 12.04 16.06
CA TYR A 271 10.80 11.94 17.39
C TYR A 271 11.44 13.27 17.85
N LYS A 272 12.16 13.96 16.96
CA LYS A 272 12.76 15.27 17.25
C LYS A 272 11.71 16.32 17.61
N ASP A 273 10.57 16.33 16.92
CA ASP A 273 9.49 17.28 17.22
C ASP A 273 8.83 16.95 18.54
N VAL A 274 8.53 15.71 18.82
CA VAL A 274 7.96 15.26 20.10
C VAL A 274 8.90 15.59 21.26
N LYS A 275 10.18 15.23 21.16
CA LYS A 275 11.19 15.48 22.19
C LYS A 275 11.39 16.97 22.49
N ARG A 276 11.14 17.85 21.53
CA ARG A 276 11.24 19.31 21.67
C ARG A 276 9.92 19.96 22.12
N GLY A 277 8.91 19.18 22.48
CA GLY A 277 7.60 19.69 22.89
C GLY A 277 6.79 20.31 21.74
N ARG A 278 7.05 19.91 20.49
CA ARG A 278 6.37 20.41 19.29
C ARG A 278 5.42 19.38 18.67
N ALA A 279 4.84 18.53 19.52
CA ALA A 279 3.88 17.51 19.08
C ALA A 279 2.60 18.12 18.48
N ASP A 280 2.30 19.39 18.76
CA ASP A 280 1.22 20.17 18.14
C ASP A 280 1.32 20.21 16.61
N LYS A 281 2.53 20.20 16.06
CA LYS A 281 2.77 20.11 14.60
C LYS A 281 2.26 18.84 13.95
N LEU A 282 2.10 17.79 14.74
CA LEU A 282 1.65 16.49 14.27
C LEU A 282 0.12 16.36 14.24
N ASN A 283 -0.61 17.42 14.65
CA ASN A 283 -2.07 17.53 14.58
C ASN A 283 -2.81 16.29 15.11
N GLY A 284 -2.36 15.78 16.27
CA GLY A 284 -2.99 14.62 16.91
C GLY A 284 -2.57 13.25 16.37
N LEU A 285 -1.57 13.18 15.48
CA LEU A 285 -0.96 11.91 15.07
C LEU A 285 -0.40 11.16 16.28
N TRP A 286 -0.82 9.90 16.47
CA TRP A 286 -0.42 9.11 17.64
C TRP A 286 0.16 7.73 17.31
N ASN A 287 -0.01 7.22 16.08
CA ASN A 287 0.54 5.93 15.66
C ASN A 287 1.51 6.08 14.47
N PRO A 288 2.80 6.27 14.73
CA PRO A 288 3.81 6.02 13.69
C PRO A 288 4.07 4.52 13.55
N CYS A 289 3.88 4.00 12.34
CA CYS A 289 4.15 2.62 11.97
C CYS A 289 5.49 2.53 11.25
N GLY A 290 6.46 1.87 11.84
CA GLY A 290 7.76 1.61 11.23
C GLY A 290 7.69 0.48 10.21
N SER A 291 8.23 0.71 9.02
CA SER A 291 8.31 -0.31 7.98
C SER A 291 9.60 -0.20 7.17
N SER A 292 9.95 -1.28 6.48
CA SER A 292 11.05 -1.32 5.51
C SER A 292 12.48 -1.16 6.05
N ALA A 293 12.67 -1.01 7.36
CA ALA A 293 13.98 -0.93 8.00
C ALA A 293 13.88 -1.16 9.51
N MET A 294 15.01 -1.43 10.14
CA MET A 294 15.10 -1.43 11.62
C MET A 294 15.19 0.00 12.15
N PHE A 295 14.59 0.22 13.31
CA PHE A 295 14.57 1.52 13.99
C PHE A 295 15.39 1.45 15.27
N ASP A 296 15.97 2.59 15.63
CA ASP A 296 16.68 2.73 16.91
C ASP A 296 15.71 2.59 18.09
N SER A 297 16.02 1.67 19.02
CA SER A 297 15.14 1.36 20.15
C SER A 297 14.99 2.51 21.14
N GLU A 298 16.03 3.33 21.35
CA GLU A 298 15.95 4.51 22.22
C GLU A 298 14.95 5.54 21.65
N MET A 299 14.98 5.72 20.33
CA MET A 299 14.02 6.58 19.63
C MET A 299 12.58 6.06 19.78
N LEU A 300 12.37 4.76 19.58
CA LEU A 300 11.03 4.15 19.71
C LEU A 300 10.50 4.28 21.15
N LEU A 301 11.33 3.97 22.15
CA LEU A 301 10.98 4.14 23.57
C LEU A 301 10.65 5.60 23.90
N GLY A 302 11.44 6.53 23.38
CA GLY A 302 11.18 7.96 23.59
C GLY A 302 9.86 8.44 22.97
N LEU A 303 9.42 7.85 21.86
CA LEU A 303 8.08 8.11 21.30
C LEU A 303 6.99 7.54 22.20
N VAL A 304 7.14 6.31 22.69
CA VAL A 304 6.19 5.67 23.62
C VAL A 304 6.06 6.46 24.91
N GLU A 305 7.17 6.90 25.52
CA GLU A 305 7.19 7.74 26.73
C GLU A 305 6.44 9.06 26.55
N ASN A 306 6.33 9.54 25.31
CA ASN A 306 5.56 10.74 24.96
C ASN A 306 4.15 10.44 24.47
N GLY A 307 3.61 9.24 24.75
CA GLY A 307 2.21 8.88 24.53
C GLY A 307 1.88 8.36 23.13
N MET A 308 2.88 8.08 22.29
CA MET A 308 2.65 7.44 21.00
C MET A 308 2.56 5.93 21.10
N TYR A 309 1.78 5.33 20.24
CA TYR A 309 1.68 3.88 20.08
C TYR A 309 2.46 3.44 18.85
N ILE A 310 3.53 2.71 19.06
CA ILE A 310 4.39 2.26 17.98
C ILE A 310 3.94 0.92 17.45
N THR A 311 3.80 0.81 16.13
CA THR A 311 3.68 -0.46 15.44
C THR A 311 4.84 -0.61 14.47
N GLN A 312 5.30 -1.84 14.26
CA GLN A 312 6.37 -2.13 13.31
C GLN A 312 5.96 -3.34 12.48
N CYS A 313 6.25 -3.28 11.18
CA CYS A 313 5.95 -4.34 10.23
C CYS A 313 7.20 -4.72 9.46
N TYR A 314 7.52 -6.01 9.47
CA TYR A 314 8.49 -6.62 8.57
C TYR A 314 7.72 -7.38 7.48
N GLY A 315 8.14 -7.23 6.25
CA GLY A 315 7.58 -7.93 5.10
C GLY A 315 8.26 -7.49 3.82
N MET A 316 7.93 -8.14 2.74
CA MET A 316 8.50 -7.84 1.43
C MET A 316 7.42 -7.86 0.34
N THR A 317 7.72 -7.30 -0.83
CA THR A 317 6.79 -7.24 -1.95
C THR A 317 6.39 -8.64 -2.42
N GLU A 318 7.33 -9.57 -2.38
CA GLU A 318 7.19 -10.97 -2.78
C GLU A 318 6.24 -11.77 -1.86
N THR A 319 5.94 -11.27 -0.67
CA THR A 319 4.92 -11.82 0.24
C THR A 319 3.68 -10.93 0.35
N CYS A 320 3.48 -10.03 -0.61
CA CYS A 320 2.39 -9.05 -0.59
C CYS A 320 2.37 -8.18 0.69
N GLY A 321 3.54 -8.00 1.32
CA GLY A 321 3.68 -7.26 2.57
C GLY A 321 3.36 -8.07 3.83
N ASP A 322 2.99 -9.34 3.70
CA ASP A 322 2.86 -10.25 4.84
C ASP A 322 4.23 -10.53 5.46
N GLY A 323 4.26 -10.64 6.77
CA GLY A 323 5.49 -10.87 7.52
C GLY A 323 5.24 -10.88 9.04
N LEU A 324 6.06 -10.15 9.73
CA LEU A 324 6.02 -10.08 11.20
C LEU A 324 5.46 -8.72 11.63
N VAL A 325 4.66 -8.72 12.69
CA VAL A 325 4.11 -7.48 13.26
C VAL A 325 4.55 -7.35 14.71
N ASN A 326 5.00 -6.17 15.09
CA ASN A 326 5.41 -5.86 16.44
C ASN A 326 4.51 -4.78 17.05
N TYR A 327 3.85 -5.14 18.15
CA TYR A 327 3.04 -4.26 18.98
C TYR A 327 3.68 -3.95 20.34
N ALA A 328 4.89 -4.45 20.60
CA ALA A 328 5.58 -4.24 21.87
C ALA A 328 5.94 -2.76 22.06
N GLN A 329 5.63 -2.23 23.24
CA GLN A 329 5.89 -0.85 23.62
C GLN A 329 7.03 -0.72 24.63
N ALA A 330 7.74 -1.81 24.93
CA ALA A 330 8.80 -1.86 25.93
C ALA A 330 9.88 -2.87 25.55
N GLU A 331 11.05 -2.72 26.21
CA GLU A 331 12.13 -3.71 26.13
C GLU A 331 11.71 -5.07 26.76
N PRO A 332 12.26 -6.18 26.28
CA PRO A 332 13.24 -6.28 25.19
C PRO A 332 12.63 -6.28 23.78
N HIS A 333 11.32 -6.43 23.66
CA HIS A 333 10.67 -6.78 22.40
C HIS A 333 10.41 -5.58 21.46
N ILE A 334 10.47 -4.34 21.94
CA ILE A 334 10.27 -3.17 21.08
C ILE A 334 11.30 -3.11 19.92
N ARG A 335 12.46 -3.74 20.12
CA ARG A 335 13.53 -3.84 19.10
C ARG A 335 13.41 -5.04 18.18
N ALA A 336 12.46 -5.95 18.43
CA ALA A 336 12.25 -7.13 17.59
C ALA A 336 11.56 -6.76 16.26
N LEU A 337 11.67 -7.64 15.26
CA LEU A 337 10.87 -7.53 14.04
C LEU A 337 9.38 -7.75 14.33
N GLY A 338 9.05 -8.60 15.30
CA GLY A 338 7.70 -8.92 15.70
C GLY A 338 7.43 -10.42 15.72
N LYS A 339 6.15 -10.75 15.65
CA LYS A 339 5.66 -12.14 15.61
C LYS A 339 4.95 -12.43 14.30
N PRO A 340 4.91 -13.69 13.84
CA PRO A 340 4.02 -14.11 12.78
C PRO A 340 2.56 -13.74 13.09
N ASP A 341 1.82 -13.31 12.08
CA ASP A 341 0.41 -12.97 12.22
C ASP A 341 -0.53 -14.18 12.34
N GLY A 342 -0.02 -15.37 12.06
CA GLY A 342 -0.75 -16.63 12.15
C GLY A 342 -1.57 -17.00 10.89
N HIS A 343 -1.53 -16.22 9.82
CA HIS A 343 -2.27 -16.49 8.58
C HIS A 343 -1.43 -17.23 7.54
N CYS A 344 -0.11 -17.07 7.59
CA CYS A 344 0.85 -17.81 6.78
C CYS A 344 1.75 -18.66 7.66
N GLU A 345 2.52 -19.55 7.05
CA GLU A 345 3.49 -20.39 7.76
C GLU A 345 4.86 -19.70 7.77
N TYR A 346 5.52 -19.72 8.92
CA TYR A 346 6.85 -19.13 9.12
C TYR A 346 7.78 -20.15 9.73
N LYS A 347 9.02 -20.18 9.28
CA LYS A 347 10.10 -20.94 9.91
C LYS A 347 11.42 -20.23 9.75
N LEU A 348 12.36 -20.57 10.62
CA LEU A 348 13.78 -20.34 10.36
C LEU A 348 14.36 -21.63 9.78
N ASP A 349 15.13 -21.51 8.72
CA ASP A 349 15.86 -22.65 8.18
C ASP A 349 17.13 -22.96 9.02
N GLU A 350 17.95 -23.91 8.58
CA GLU A 350 19.17 -24.32 9.28
C GLU A 350 20.21 -23.20 9.38
N THR A 351 20.15 -22.20 8.50
CA THR A 351 21.05 -21.03 8.50
C THR A 351 20.51 -19.88 9.35
N GLY A 352 19.26 -19.95 9.79
CA GLY A 352 18.54 -18.88 10.47
C GLY A 352 17.81 -17.93 9.51
N GLU A 353 17.65 -18.31 8.24
CA GLU A 353 16.89 -17.52 7.27
C GLU A 353 15.38 -17.62 7.53
N ILE A 354 14.71 -16.47 7.46
CA ILE A 354 13.24 -16.42 7.54
C ILE A 354 12.67 -16.99 6.25
N CYS A 355 11.82 -18.02 6.36
CA CYS A 355 11.10 -18.60 5.24
C CYS A 355 9.59 -18.48 5.48
N ILE A 356 8.85 -18.10 4.43
CA ILE A 356 7.41 -17.83 4.49
C ILE A 356 6.68 -18.68 3.44
N ARG A 357 5.54 -19.27 3.81
CA ARG A 357 4.70 -20.07 2.92
C ARG A 357 3.23 -19.77 3.16
N GLY A 358 2.46 -19.67 2.09
CA GLY A 358 1.01 -19.50 2.18
C GLY A 358 0.41 -18.64 1.09
N GLY A 359 -0.81 -18.20 1.32
CA GLY A 359 -1.56 -17.38 0.36
C GLY A 359 -0.96 -16.02 0.05
N CYS A 360 -0.06 -15.52 0.90
CA CYS A 360 0.67 -14.28 0.72
C CYS A 360 1.76 -14.34 -0.36
N VAL A 361 2.33 -15.53 -0.62
CA VAL A 361 3.47 -15.69 -1.54
C VAL A 361 3.05 -15.38 -2.97
N MET A 362 3.85 -14.53 -3.63
CA MET A 362 3.65 -14.08 -5.01
C MET A 362 3.50 -15.24 -6.01
N LEU A 363 3.02 -14.94 -7.20
CA LEU A 363 3.01 -15.89 -8.33
C LEU A 363 4.42 -16.15 -8.88
N GLY A 364 5.34 -15.24 -8.65
CA GLY A 364 6.71 -15.24 -9.15
C GLY A 364 7.11 -13.89 -9.74
N TYR A 365 8.31 -13.81 -10.29
CA TYR A 365 8.78 -12.67 -11.07
C TYR A 365 8.32 -12.79 -12.52
N TYR A 366 7.76 -11.71 -13.07
CA TYR A 366 7.24 -11.69 -14.44
C TYR A 366 8.33 -11.92 -15.47
N LYS A 367 8.16 -12.92 -16.32
CA LYS A 367 9.11 -13.39 -17.35
C LYS A 367 10.51 -13.75 -16.81
N ASP A 368 10.62 -14.10 -15.50
CA ASP A 368 11.87 -14.50 -14.88
C ASP A 368 11.66 -15.75 -13.98
N PRO A 369 11.43 -16.92 -14.58
CA PRO A 369 11.23 -18.16 -13.84
C PRO A 369 12.48 -18.63 -13.10
N GLU A 370 13.68 -18.28 -13.57
CA GLU A 370 14.95 -18.64 -12.93
C GLU A 370 15.07 -17.90 -11.58
N ALA A 371 14.93 -16.58 -11.57
CA ALA A 371 14.93 -15.81 -10.33
C ALA A 371 13.80 -16.21 -9.38
N THR A 372 12.64 -16.62 -9.92
CA THR A 372 11.54 -17.13 -9.10
C THR A 372 11.94 -18.43 -8.38
N ALA A 373 12.58 -19.36 -9.09
CA ALA A 373 13.03 -20.64 -8.53
C ALA A 373 14.20 -20.49 -7.53
N GLU A 374 14.94 -19.39 -7.59
CA GLU A 374 16.00 -19.08 -6.61
C GLU A 374 15.43 -18.76 -5.22
N ILE A 375 14.23 -18.17 -5.14
CA ILE A 375 13.66 -17.72 -3.86
C ILE A 375 12.41 -18.47 -3.42
N ILE A 376 11.72 -19.18 -4.31
CA ILE A 376 10.58 -20.04 -3.96
C ILE A 376 10.98 -21.47 -4.24
N ASP A 377 11.11 -22.28 -3.19
CA ASP A 377 11.49 -23.67 -3.30
C ASP A 377 10.34 -24.58 -3.80
N LYS A 378 10.67 -25.85 -4.07
CA LYS A 378 9.70 -26.85 -4.56
C LYS A 378 8.53 -27.12 -3.62
N ASP A 379 8.70 -26.84 -2.33
CA ASP A 379 7.69 -27.04 -1.28
C ASP A 379 6.86 -25.77 -1.02
N GLY A 380 7.10 -24.69 -1.79
CA GLY A 380 6.39 -23.42 -1.75
C GLY A 380 6.87 -22.47 -0.67
N TRP A 381 8.03 -22.72 -0.06
CA TRP A 381 8.66 -21.78 0.86
C TRP A 381 9.38 -20.68 0.10
N LEU A 382 9.03 -19.44 0.41
CA LEU A 382 9.78 -18.28 -0.04
C LEU A 382 10.91 -18.00 0.95
N HIS A 383 12.13 -17.96 0.44
CA HIS A 383 13.35 -17.61 1.14
C HIS A 383 13.56 -16.11 1.07
N THR A 384 13.53 -15.42 2.22
CA THR A 384 13.53 -13.95 2.26
C THR A 384 14.90 -13.33 2.05
N GLY A 385 15.96 -14.09 2.26
CA GLY A 385 17.34 -13.59 2.31
C GLY A 385 17.71 -12.91 3.64
N ASP A 386 16.76 -12.79 4.59
CA ASP A 386 16.96 -12.15 5.86
C ASP A 386 17.18 -13.17 6.98
N LEU A 387 18.25 -12.97 7.76
CA LEU A 387 18.59 -13.84 8.88
C LEU A 387 17.98 -13.31 10.18
N ALA A 388 17.41 -14.21 10.97
CA ALA A 388 16.81 -13.89 12.26
C ALA A 388 17.07 -14.98 13.29
N ARG A 389 16.68 -14.69 14.52
CA ARG A 389 16.49 -15.65 15.60
C ARG A 389 15.13 -15.42 16.22
N ALA A 390 14.50 -16.46 16.75
CA ALA A 390 13.28 -16.36 17.52
C ALA A 390 13.59 -16.60 19.00
N ASP A 391 12.94 -15.84 19.88
CA ASP A 391 12.99 -16.08 21.31
C ASP A 391 11.90 -17.06 21.79
N GLU A 392 11.91 -17.39 23.09
CA GLU A 392 10.94 -18.32 23.68
C GLU A 392 9.49 -17.79 23.65
N GLU A 393 9.31 -16.48 23.50
CA GLU A 393 7.99 -15.85 23.37
C GLU A 393 7.52 -15.75 21.92
N GLY A 394 8.34 -16.18 20.95
CA GLY A 394 8.03 -16.19 19.52
C GLY A 394 8.30 -14.87 18.80
N TYR A 395 9.05 -13.94 19.40
CA TYR A 395 9.53 -12.74 18.70
C TYR A 395 10.76 -13.06 17.87
N TYR A 396 10.74 -12.57 16.63
CA TYR A 396 11.85 -12.66 15.69
C TYR A 396 12.73 -11.42 15.76
#